data_7dd70a18a5466111f3ccab9346a76378
#
_entry.id   7dd70a18a5466111f3ccab9346a76378
#
_cell.length_a   1.000
_cell.length_b   1.000
_cell.length_c   1.000
_cell.angle_alpha   90.00
_cell.angle_beta   90.00
_cell.angle_gamma   90.00
#
_symmetry.space_group_name_H-M   'P 1'
#
loop_
_entity.id
_entity.type
_entity.pdbx_description
1 polymer ?
#
loop_
_entity_poly.entity_id
_entity_poly.type
_entity_poly.pdbx_seq_one_letter_code
_entity_poly.pdbx_strand_id
1 'polypeptide(L)'
;NYGLLLTPALLSIGQDTDDIVTLGVMYAETFIGTYATKEILKAVVDRPRPYTYFEGAPEEDIEDWNNSFPSGHTALSFASAGFISYVFSAYYPESSWRIPVTIAAYSAAAATSVLRILGGNHFMSDVLAGAAIGTLWGVGIPMLHTLGDNVKMGATPFALAFSLSF
;
A
#
# COMPACT_ATOMS: atom_id res chain seq x y z
N ASN A 1 6.78 -2.36 10.59
CA ASN A 1 6.62 -2.06 9.14
C ASN A 1 7.76 -1.26 8.52
N TYR A 2 8.89 -1.07 9.22
CA TYR A 2 10.02 -0.29 8.70
C TYR A 2 10.69 -0.95 7.48
N GLY A 3 10.60 -2.29 7.33
CA GLY A 3 11.16 -2.99 6.17
C GLY A 3 10.55 -2.59 4.82
N LEU A 4 9.31 -2.14 4.82
CA LEU A 4 8.62 -1.70 3.60
C LEU A 4 8.98 -0.27 3.19
N LEU A 5 9.50 0.55 4.11
CA LEU A 5 10.02 1.88 3.80
C LEU A 5 11.33 1.82 2.98
N LEU A 6 12.01 0.66 2.98
CA LEU A 6 13.22 0.43 2.18
C LEU A 6 12.93 0.06 0.73
N THR A 7 11.65 -0.13 0.38
CA THR A 7 11.24 -0.54 -0.98
C THR A 7 11.73 0.40 -2.08
N PRO A 8 11.56 1.73 -1.99
CA PRO A 8 12.08 2.65 -3.00
C PRO A 8 13.60 2.59 -3.11
N ALA A 9 14.30 2.45 -1.97
CA ALA A 9 15.76 2.37 -1.94
C ALA A 9 16.30 1.12 -2.65
N LEU A 10 15.61 -0.02 -2.53
CA LEU A 10 16.01 -1.26 -3.21
C LEU A 10 15.77 -1.18 -4.73
N LEU A 11 14.71 -0.48 -5.16
CA LEU A 11 14.39 -0.30 -6.58
C LEU A 11 15.26 0.78 -7.24
N SER A 12 15.85 1.70 -6.47
CA SER A 12 16.70 2.79 -6.99
C SER A 12 18.13 2.37 -7.33
N ILE A 13 18.52 1.13 -7.00
CA ILE A 13 19.88 0.63 -7.27
C ILE A 13 20.09 0.53 -8.79
N GLY A 14 21.00 1.36 -9.32
CA GLY A 14 21.37 1.37 -10.74
C GLY A 14 20.48 2.23 -11.63
N GLN A 15 19.58 3.05 -11.05
CA GLN A 15 18.74 4.00 -11.76
C GLN A 15 19.36 5.41 -11.78
N ASP A 16 18.95 6.23 -12.77
CA ASP A 16 19.32 7.63 -12.84
C ASP A 16 18.61 8.46 -11.76
N THR A 17 19.11 9.66 -11.47
CA THR A 17 18.60 10.53 -10.40
C THR A 17 17.12 10.89 -10.62
N ASP A 18 16.71 11.13 -11.88
CA ASP A 18 15.33 11.49 -12.23
C ASP A 18 14.37 10.32 -11.98
N ASP A 19 14.80 9.09 -12.27
CA ASP A 19 14.02 7.88 -11.98
C ASP A 19 13.87 7.67 -10.48
N ILE A 20 14.91 7.92 -9.69
CA ILE A 20 14.87 7.82 -8.22
C ILE A 20 13.86 8.81 -7.64
N VAL A 21 13.85 10.05 -8.12
CA VAL A 21 12.88 11.07 -7.68
C VAL A 21 11.46 10.64 -8.03
N THR A 22 11.24 10.19 -9.25
CA THR A 22 9.92 9.71 -9.72
C THR A 22 9.43 8.52 -8.88
N LEU A 23 10.29 7.52 -8.63
CA LEU A 23 9.98 6.39 -7.75
C LEU A 23 9.63 6.84 -6.33
N GLY A 24 10.37 7.81 -5.80
CA GLY A 24 10.13 8.38 -4.49
C GLY A 24 8.77 9.08 -4.40
N VAL A 25 8.42 9.88 -5.41
CA VAL A 25 7.13 10.58 -5.49
C VAL A 25 5.98 9.57 -5.59
N MET A 26 6.04 8.62 -6.52
CA MET A 26 5.02 7.57 -6.68
C MET A 26 4.81 6.78 -5.38
N TYR A 27 5.91 6.45 -4.68
CA TYR A 27 5.81 5.72 -3.42
C TYR A 27 5.18 6.56 -2.31
N ALA A 28 5.53 7.85 -2.23
CA ALA A 28 4.93 8.79 -1.28
C ALA A 28 3.41 8.95 -1.55
N GLU A 29 3.00 9.11 -2.79
CA GLU A 29 1.58 9.18 -3.18
C GLU A 29 0.83 7.89 -2.82
N THR A 30 1.42 6.73 -3.10
CA THR A 30 0.87 5.42 -2.73
C THR A 30 0.68 5.31 -1.22
N PHE A 31 1.69 5.73 -0.44
CA PHE A 31 1.63 5.70 1.02
C PHE A 31 0.56 6.65 1.56
N ILE A 32 0.57 7.91 1.10
CA ILE A 32 -0.38 8.94 1.53
C ILE A 32 -1.82 8.54 1.19
N GLY A 33 -2.06 8.07 -0.04
CA GLY A 33 -3.37 7.63 -0.48
C GLY A 33 -3.91 6.45 0.34
N THR A 34 -3.06 5.44 0.58
CA THR A 34 -3.40 4.29 1.42
C THR A 34 -3.68 4.72 2.85
N TYR A 35 -2.80 5.57 3.41
CA TYR A 35 -2.92 6.04 4.79
C TYR A 35 -4.17 6.91 4.98
N ALA A 36 -4.42 7.87 4.11
CA ALA A 36 -5.59 8.74 4.17
C ALA A 36 -6.90 7.93 4.05
N THR A 37 -6.96 6.99 3.09
CA THR A 37 -8.14 6.13 2.92
C THR A 37 -8.43 5.32 4.17
N LYS A 38 -7.42 4.70 4.79
CA LYS A 38 -7.63 3.91 6.01
C LYS A 38 -8.07 4.78 7.19
N GLU A 39 -7.53 6.01 7.34
CA GLU A 39 -7.93 6.90 8.44
C GLU A 39 -9.36 7.39 8.27
N ILE A 40 -9.77 7.76 7.06
CA ILE A 40 -11.15 8.16 6.77
C ILE A 40 -12.11 7.01 7.10
N LEU A 41 -11.80 5.78 6.69
CA LEU A 41 -12.64 4.63 6.96
C LEU A 41 -12.68 4.28 8.44
N LYS A 42 -11.59 4.39 9.18
CA LYS A 42 -11.56 4.22 10.64
C LYS A 42 -12.44 5.26 11.34
N ALA A 43 -12.40 6.50 10.90
CA ALA A 43 -13.21 7.58 11.48
C ALA A 43 -14.72 7.40 11.23
N VAL A 44 -15.09 6.71 10.15
CA VAL A 44 -16.50 6.48 9.78
C VAL A 44 -17.03 5.17 10.34
N VAL A 45 -16.18 4.13 10.40
CA VAL A 45 -16.58 2.77 10.83
C VAL A 45 -16.08 2.52 12.23
N ASP A 46 -16.90 2.82 13.22
CA ASP A 46 -16.65 2.57 14.63
C ASP A 46 -16.83 1.06 14.94
N ARG A 47 -15.77 0.27 14.68
CA ARG A 47 -15.81 -1.17 14.82
C ARG A 47 -14.88 -1.64 15.93
N PRO A 48 -15.40 -2.31 16.99
CA PRO A 48 -14.57 -2.89 18.04
C PRO A 48 -13.62 -3.96 17.49
N ARG A 49 -12.42 -4.04 18.07
CA ARG A 49 -11.45 -5.09 17.73
C ARG A 49 -11.84 -6.43 18.33
N PRO A 50 -11.46 -7.58 17.71
CA PRO A 50 -11.77 -8.90 18.23
C PRO A 50 -11.35 -9.12 19.69
N TYR A 51 -10.18 -8.65 20.12
CA TYR A 51 -9.69 -8.84 21.48
C TYR A 51 -10.55 -8.15 22.54
N THR A 52 -11.34 -7.12 22.17
CA THR A 52 -12.23 -6.42 23.13
C THR A 52 -13.41 -7.27 23.60
N TYR A 53 -13.70 -8.38 22.94
CA TYR A 53 -14.77 -9.31 23.32
C TYR A 53 -14.31 -10.37 24.34
N PHE A 54 -13.05 -10.36 24.74
CA PHE A 54 -12.46 -11.32 25.69
C PHE A 54 -11.95 -10.61 26.94
N GLU A 55 -11.92 -11.33 28.07
CA GLU A 55 -11.31 -10.83 29.30
C GLU A 55 -9.81 -10.60 29.11
N GLY A 56 -9.27 -9.52 29.68
CA GLY A 56 -7.86 -9.17 29.59
C GLY A 56 -7.48 -8.38 28.34
N ALA A 57 -8.42 -7.69 27.72
CA ALA A 57 -8.12 -6.71 26.67
C ALA A 57 -7.11 -5.67 27.18
N PRO A 58 -6.08 -5.28 26.37
CA PRO A 58 -5.05 -4.35 26.81
C PRO A 58 -5.65 -2.98 27.14
N GLU A 59 -5.58 -2.54 28.41
CA GLU A 59 -6.12 -1.23 28.85
C GLU A 59 -5.33 -0.06 28.27
N GLU A 60 -4.07 -0.27 27.94
CA GLU A 60 -3.19 0.71 27.30
C GLU A 60 -3.61 1.08 25.86
N ASP A 61 -4.43 0.23 25.21
CA ASP A 61 -4.91 0.40 23.84
C ASP A 61 -6.37 0.91 23.74
N ILE A 62 -6.95 1.43 24.83
CA ILE A 62 -8.38 1.85 24.87
C ILE A 62 -8.77 2.76 23.73
N GLU A 63 -7.91 3.73 23.36
CA GLU A 63 -8.16 4.65 22.25
C GLU A 63 -8.24 3.96 20.88
N ASP A 64 -7.66 2.75 20.75
CA ASP A 64 -7.62 1.98 19.49
C ASP A 64 -8.65 0.83 19.46
N TRP A 65 -9.42 0.64 20.54
CA TRP A 65 -10.36 -0.48 20.68
C TRP A 65 -11.42 -0.50 19.59
N ASN A 66 -11.89 0.65 19.15
CA ASN A 66 -12.95 0.79 18.14
C ASN A 66 -12.39 1.05 16.72
N ASN A 67 -11.09 0.88 16.52
CA ASN A 67 -10.41 1.16 15.25
C ASN A 67 -10.05 -0.12 14.49
N SER A 68 -10.94 -1.13 14.48
CA SER A 68 -10.67 -2.39 13.81
C SER A 68 -10.67 -2.29 12.29
N PHE A 69 -11.59 -1.53 11.69
CA PHE A 69 -11.79 -1.50 10.25
C PHE A 69 -11.29 -0.19 9.61
N PRO A 70 -10.55 -0.30 8.49
CA PRO A 70 -9.90 -1.49 7.94
C PRO A 70 -8.55 -1.77 8.64
N SER A 71 -7.94 -2.93 8.37
CA SER A 71 -6.58 -3.24 8.86
C SER A 71 -5.53 -2.38 8.19
N GLY A 72 -4.98 -1.41 8.93
CA GLY A 72 -3.96 -0.49 8.43
C GLY A 72 -2.63 -1.18 8.11
N HIS A 73 -2.20 -2.16 8.92
CA HIS A 73 -0.99 -2.94 8.64
C HIS A 73 -1.13 -3.75 7.35
N THR A 74 -2.29 -4.36 7.13
CA THR A 74 -2.58 -5.07 5.89
C THR A 74 -2.61 -4.11 4.70
N ALA A 75 -3.30 -2.97 4.81
CA ALA A 75 -3.39 -2.00 3.73
C ALA A 75 -2.00 -1.52 3.28
N LEU A 76 -1.14 -1.11 4.21
CA LEU A 76 0.22 -0.66 3.89
C LEU A 76 1.10 -1.79 3.34
N SER A 77 0.96 -3.02 3.85
CA SER A 77 1.73 -4.16 3.34
C SER A 77 1.33 -4.52 1.91
N PHE A 78 0.04 -4.53 1.60
CA PHE A 78 -0.46 -4.79 0.25
C PHE A 78 -0.18 -3.65 -0.72
N ALA A 79 -0.19 -2.38 -0.25
CA ALA A 79 0.22 -1.24 -1.06
C ALA A 79 1.69 -1.37 -1.49
N SER A 80 2.57 -1.70 -0.56
CA SER A 80 3.98 -1.93 -0.88
C SER A 80 4.20 -3.14 -1.77
N ALA A 81 3.46 -4.24 -1.57
CA ALA A 81 3.55 -5.42 -2.43
C ALA A 81 3.09 -5.11 -3.86
N GLY A 82 1.98 -4.38 -4.02
CA GLY A 82 1.49 -3.93 -5.31
C GLY A 82 2.48 -3.01 -6.02
N PHE A 83 3.00 -2.03 -5.30
CA PHE A 83 4.00 -1.09 -5.80
C PHE A 83 5.26 -1.79 -6.31
N ILE A 84 5.90 -2.64 -5.47
CA ILE A 84 7.09 -3.40 -5.86
C ILE A 84 6.82 -4.25 -7.10
N SER A 85 5.70 -4.99 -7.09
CA SER A 85 5.38 -5.92 -8.17
C SER A 85 5.17 -5.20 -9.49
N TYR A 86 4.45 -4.09 -9.47
CA TYR A 86 4.18 -3.29 -10.66
C TYR A 86 5.44 -2.62 -11.19
N VAL A 87 6.13 -1.88 -10.34
CA VAL A 87 7.34 -1.12 -10.71
C VAL A 87 8.43 -2.06 -11.19
N PHE A 88 8.72 -3.15 -10.47
CA PHE A 88 9.72 -4.13 -10.92
C PHE A 88 9.36 -4.71 -12.29
N SER A 89 8.08 -5.00 -12.53
CA SER A 89 7.63 -5.55 -13.82
C SER A 89 7.73 -4.52 -14.95
N ALA A 90 7.54 -3.22 -14.65
CA ALA A 90 7.66 -2.14 -15.63
C ALA A 90 9.12 -1.84 -16.00
N TYR A 91 10.01 -1.78 -15.00
CA TYR A 91 11.43 -1.50 -15.23
C TYR A 91 12.20 -2.71 -15.82
N TYR A 92 11.77 -3.94 -15.51
CA TYR A 92 12.45 -5.16 -15.95
C TYR A 92 11.49 -6.11 -16.67
N PRO A 93 10.91 -5.71 -17.83
CA PRO A 93 9.86 -6.48 -18.50
C PRO A 93 10.29 -7.89 -18.96
N GLU A 94 11.56 -8.08 -19.27
CA GLU A 94 12.11 -9.36 -19.72
C GLU A 94 12.70 -10.21 -18.58
N SER A 95 12.69 -9.71 -17.34
CA SER A 95 13.28 -10.43 -16.22
C SER A 95 12.44 -11.62 -15.78
N SER A 96 13.07 -12.79 -15.64
CA SER A 96 12.46 -13.99 -15.05
C SER A 96 12.13 -13.83 -13.56
N TRP A 97 12.68 -12.79 -12.90
CA TRP A 97 12.42 -12.50 -11.49
C TRP A 97 11.09 -11.78 -11.23
N ARG A 98 10.36 -11.35 -12.25
CA ARG A 98 9.05 -10.66 -12.09
C ARG A 98 8.07 -11.48 -11.24
N ILE A 99 7.89 -12.75 -11.59
CA ILE A 99 6.97 -13.64 -10.86
C ILE A 99 7.49 -13.96 -9.45
N PRO A 100 8.76 -14.38 -9.24
CA PRO A 100 9.31 -14.57 -7.90
C PRO A 100 9.18 -13.36 -6.97
N VAL A 101 9.49 -12.16 -7.46
CA VAL A 101 9.38 -10.92 -6.68
C VAL A 101 7.93 -10.64 -6.28
N THR A 102 6.99 -10.77 -7.22
CA THR A 102 5.56 -10.60 -6.96
C THR A 102 5.06 -11.60 -5.90
N ILE A 103 5.40 -12.88 -6.05
CA ILE A 103 5.00 -13.91 -5.08
C ILE A 103 5.59 -13.60 -3.70
N ALA A 104 6.87 -13.26 -3.61
CA ALA A 104 7.52 -12.95 -2.34
C ALA A 104 6.88 -11.74 -1.65
N ALA A 105 6.61 -10.64 -2.39
CA ALA A 105 6.01 -9.44 -1.87
C ALA A 105 4.60 -9.67 -1.33
N TYR A 106 3.73 -10.33 -2.12
CA TYR A 106 2.36 -10.62 -1.68
C TYR A 106 2.31 -11.70 -0.59
N SER A 107 3.25 -12.65 -0.56
CA SER A 107 3.35 -13.62 0.53
C SER A 107 3.70 -12.94 1.86
N ALA A 108 4.62 -11.97 1.86
CA ALA A 108 4.95 -11.18 3.04
C ALA A 108 3.76 -10.33 3.52
N ALA A 109 3.00 -9.73 2.59
CA ALA A 109 1.78 -8.99 2.91
C ALA A 109 0.69 -9.90 3.49
N ALA A 110 0.50 -11.10 2.91
CA ALA A 110 -0.44 -12.09 3.42
C ALA A 110 -0.02 -12.60 4.82
N ALA A 111 1.26 -12.88 5.05
CA ALA A 111 1.77 -13.25 6.37
C ALA A 111 1.49 -12.16 7.43
N THR A 112 1.72 -10.88 7.09
CA THR A 112 1.34 -9.75 7.95
C THR A 112 -0.15 -9.81 8.30
N SER A 113 -1.01 -10.06 7.33
CA SER A 113 -2.45 -10.14 7.49
C SER A 113 -2.88 -11.28 8.42
N VAL A 114 -2.30 -12.45 8.23
CA VAL A 114 -2.55 -13.63 9.10
C VAL A 114 -2.15 -13.31 10.55
N LEU A 115 -0.98 -12.69 10.76
CA LEU A 115 -0.53 -12.32 12.10
C LEU A 115 -1.48 -11.31 12.77
N ARG A 116 -2.11 -10.41 12.01
CA ARG A 116 -3.11 -9.46 12.57
C ARG A 116 -4.40 -10.15 13.00
N ILE A 117 -4.81 -11.22 12.32
CA ILE A 117 -5.96 -12.04 12.70
C ILE A 117 -5.62 -12.89 13.92
N LEU A 118 -4.50 -13.61 13.87
CA LEU A 118 -4.06 -14.48 14.98
C LEU A 118 -3.82 -13.71 16.27
N GLY A 119 -3.32 -12.48 16.19
CA GLY A 119 -3.16 -11.57 17.33
C GLY A 119 -4.46 -10.95 17.85
N GLY A 120 -5.64 -11.33 17.30
CA GLY A 120 -6.93 -10.79 17.73
C GLY A 120 -7.14 -9.32 17.42
N ASN A 121 -6.29 -8.70 16.60
CA ASN A 121 -6.33 -7.25 16.31
C ASN A 121 -7.39 -6.90 15.27
N HIS A 122 -7.68 -7.80 14.33
CA HIS A 122 -8.55 -7.55 13.18
C HIS A 122 -9.37 -8.79 12.82
N PHE A 123 -10.60 -8.56 12.35
CA PHE A 123 -11.40 -9.61 11.71
C PHE A 123 -10.91 -9.86 10.27
N MET A 124 -11.30 -11.01 9.71
CA MET A 124 -11.00 -11.34 8.31
C MET A 124 -11.48 -10.25 7.34
N SER A 125 -12.67 -9.67 7.57
CA SER A 125 -13.20 -8.59 6.73
C SER A 125 -12.37 -7.31 6.76
N ASP A 126 -11.74 -6.96 7.91
CA ASP A 126 -10.88 -5.79 8.04
C ASP A 126 -9.60 -5.97 7.22
N VAL A 127 -9.09 -7.20 7.23
CA VAL A 127 -7.90 -7.61 6.48
C VAL A 127 -8.19 -7.63 4.98
N LEU A 128 -9.31 -8.20 4.55
CA LEU A 128 -9.70 -8.20 3.13
C LEU A 128 -9.91 -6.78 2.59
N ALA A 129 -10.58 -5.92 3.34
CA ALA A 129 -10.74 -4.51 2.97
C ALA A 129 -9.37 -3.80 2.89
N GLY A 130 -8.50 -4.01 3.88
CA GLY A 130 -7.15 -3.47 3.88
C GLY A 130 -6.33 -3.93 2.67
N ALA A 131 -6.40 -5.23 2.33
CA ALA A 131 -5.72 -5.79 1.16
C ALA A 131 -6.22 -5.17 -0.15
N ALA A 132 -7.53 -5.00 -0.30
CA ALA A 132 -8.11 -4.36 -1.48
C ALA A 132 -7.68 -2.89 -1.61
N ILE A 133 -7.77 -2.11 -0.53
CA ILE A 133 -7.34 -0.70 -0.49
C ILE A 133 -5.84 -0.59 -0.83
N GLY A 134 -5.01 -1.39 -0.17
CA GLY A 134 -3.57 -1.37 -0.39
C GLY A 134 -3.19 -1.72 -1.81
N THR A 135 -3.77 -2.78 -2.37
CA THR A 135 -3.50 -3.18 -3.76
C THR A 135 -3.95 -2.11 -4.75
N LEU A 136 -5.11 -1.48 -4.52
CA LEU A 136 -5.62 -0.42 -5.39
C LEU A 136 -4.64 0.76 -5.48
N TRP A 137 -4.15 1.25 -4.35
CA TRP A 137 -3.17 2.34 -4.32
C TRP A 137 -1.79 1.90 -4.80
N GLY A 138 -1.33 0.70 -4.40
CA GLY A 138 -0.01 0.18 -4.73
C GLY A 138 0.20 -0.10 -6.21
N VAL A 139 -0.84 -0.53 -6.90
CA VAL A 139 -0.82 -0.76 -8.36
C VAL A 139 -1.30 0.48 -9.11
N GLY A 140 -2.33 1.15 -8.61
CA GLY A 140 -3.00 2.24 -9.31
C GLY A 140 -2.09 3.46 -9.51
N ILE A 141 -1.34 3.89 -8.50
CA ILE A 141 -0.45 5.04 -8.62
C ILE A 141 0.65 4.80 -9.66
N PRO A 142 1.48 3.74 -9.58
CA PRO A 142 2.50 3.51 -10.62
C PRO A 142 1.89 3.30 -12.00
N MET A 143 0.72 2.66 -12.09
CA MET A 143 0.01 2.49 -13.36
C MET A 143 -0.38 3.83 -13.99
N LEU A 144 -0.87 4.78 -13.21
CA LEU A 144 -1.21 6.12 -13.70
C LEU A 144 0.03 6.87 -14.20
N HIS A 145 1.17 6.76 -13.53
CA HIS A 145 2.42 7.35 -13.95
C HIS A 145 2.95 6.74 -15.26
N THR A 146 2.85 5.41 -15.41
CA THR A 146 3.30 4.73 -16.66
C THR A 146 2.36 4.97 -17.85
N LEU A 147 1.06 5.14 -17.63
CA LEU A 147 0.13 5.55 -18.68
C LEU A 147 0.35 7.01 -19.08
N GLY A 148 0.89 7.83 -18.17
CA GLY A 148 1.19 9.25 -18.38
C GLY A 148 2.33 9.52 -19.37
N ASP A 149 3.19 8.54 -19.67
CA ASP A 149 4.23 8.70 -20.70
C ASP A 149 3.62 8.82 -22.11
N ASN A 150 2.40 8.32 -22.32
CA ASN A 150 1.60 8.55 -23.51
C ASN A 150 0.58 9.71 -23.36
N VAL A 151 0.41 10.21 -22.16
CA VAL A 151 -0.41 11.36 -21.80
C VAL A 151 0.48 12.28 -20.97
N LYS A 152 1.00 13.36 -21.56
CA LYS A 152 1.80 14.34 -20.81
C LYS A 152 0.94 14.96 -19.70
N MET A 153 0.93 14.34 -18.54
CA MET A 153 0.34 14.92 -17.34
C MET A 153 1.35 15.89 -16.73
N GLY A 154 1.12 17.16 -16.94
CA GLY A 154 1.80 18.20 -16.19
C GLY A 154 1.36 18.09 -14.73
N ALA A 155 2.17 17.46 -13.89
CA ALA A 155 1.96 17.44 -12.45
C ALA A 155 2.21 18.83 -11.88
N THR A 156 1.15 19.62 -11.77
CA THR A 156 1.13 20.72 -10.80
C THR A 156 0.49 20.19 -9.52
N PRO A 157 0.97 20.54 -8.31
CA PRO A 157 0.52 19.96 -7.04
C PRO A 157 -0.97 20.11 -6.73
N PHE A 158 -1.76 20.76 -7.57
CA PHE A 158 -3.18 21.06 -7.32
C PHE A 158 -4.10 20.99 -8.54
N ALA A 159 -3.67 20.48 -9.71
CA ALA A 159 -4.55 20.36 -10.87
C ALA A 159 -4.22 19.12 -11.71
N LEU A 160 -5.17 18.20 -11.78
CA LEU A 160 -5.23 17.17 -12.82
C LEU A 160 -5.65 17.83 -14.14
N ALA A 161 -4.69 18.14 -14.98
CA ALA A 161 -4.96 18.60 -16.35
C ALA A 161 -4.76 17.41 -17.29
N PHE A 162 -5.84 16.96 -17.93
CA PHE A 162 -5.78 15.96 -18.99
C PHE A 162 -5.57 16.65 -20.33
N SER A 163 -4.47 16.38 -21.01
CA SER A 163 -4.30 16.72 -22.43
C SER A 163 -4.13 15.43 -23.22
N LEU A 164 -5.05 15.13 -24.10
CA LEU A 164 -4.94 14.05 -25.07
C LEU A 164 -4.27 14.62 -26.33
N SER A 165 -3.07 14.16 -26.69
CA SER A 165 -2.48 14.37 -28.00
C SER A 165 -2.83 13.17 -28.88
N PHE A 166 -3.52 13.44 -29.97
CA PHE A 166 -3.79 12.50 -31.07
C PHE A 166 -2.63 12.46 -32.04
#